data_909fe4684aa42ca9d9fbe743e670b06a
#
_entry.id   909fe4684aa42ca9d9fbe743e670b06a
#
_cell.length_a   1.000
_cell.length_b   1.000
_cell.length_c   1.000
_cell.angle_alpha   90.00
_cell.angle_beta   90.00
_cell.angle_gamma   90.00
#
_symmetry.space_group_name_H-M   'P 1'
#
loop_
_entity.id
_entity.type
_entity.pdbx_description
1 polymer ?
#
loop_
_entity_poly.entity_id
_entity_poly.type
_entity_poly.pdbx_seq_one_letter_code
_entity_poly.pdbx_strand_id
1 'polypeptide(L)'
;MKKNLRIGRLMIVLAAIALMVISCAPAQETAEPQEPQETAAPTDEPAEEEPTEEAAAPMSVEVVMEGNTFQPGEVTVAVGGTVTWINEDSVGHTVTAGTRGSPTGAFDESVGAGDSFSYTFEEPGVVEYYCSIHPGMDGTVIVGE
;
A
#
# COMPACT_ATOMS: atom_id res chain seq x y z
N MET A 1 52.42 13.46 -11.73
CA MET A 1 53.10 14.23 -10.69
C MET A 1 52.12 15.14 -9.98
N LYS A 2 52.22 15.22 -8.68
CA LYS A 2 51.57 16.06 -7.67
C LYS A 2 50.21 15.52 -7.12
N LYS A 3 50.39 14.73 -6.04
CA LYS A 3 49.47 14.44 -4.94
C LYS A 3 49.11 15.74 -4.22
N ASN A 4 47.83 15.98 -3.93
CA ASN A 4 47.43 16.89 -2.87
C ASN A 4 46.47 16.20 -1.92
N LEU A 5 47.09 15.67 -0.90
CA LEU A 5 46.55 15.23 0.37
C LEU A 5 46.17 16.46 1.19
N ARG A 6 44.90 16.65 1.52
CA ARG A 6 44.47 17.59 2.56
C ARG A 6 43.78 16.86 3.69
N ILE A 7 44.58 16.57 4.69
CA ILE A 7 44.22 16.21 6.07
C ILE A 7 43.75 17.49 6.78
N GLY A 8 42.70 17.39 7.56
CA GLY A 8 42.33 18.39 8.55
C GLY A 8 40.80 18.52 8.64
N ARG A 9 40.15 18.32 9.71
CA ARG A 9 40.41 18.51 11.13
C ARG A 9 39.29 17.79 11.89
N LEU A 10 39.71 16.87 12.72
CA LEU A 10 38.97 16.34 13.86
C LEU A 10 38.57 17.49 14.78
N MET A 11 37.30 17.74 15.01
CA MET A 11 36.80 18.50 16.14
C MET A 11 35.91 17.64 16.99
N ILE A 12 36.51 17.16 18.06
CA ILE A 12 35.84 16.59 19.22
C ILE A 12 35.24 17.75 20.00
N VAL A 13 33.92 17.74 20.19
CA VAL A 13 33.26 18.56 21.20
C VAL A 13 32.55 17.63 22.16
N LEU A 14 33.17 17.42 23.30
CA LEU A 14 32.60 16.90 24.54
C LEU A 14 31.87 18.03 25.29
N ALA A 15 30.62 17.84 25.62
CA ALA A 15 29.93 18.54 26.70
C ALA A 15 28.76 17.66 27.17
N ALA A 16 28.96 16.91 28.27
CA ALA A 16 28.54 17.15 29.64
C ALA A 16 27.01 17.13 29.86
N ILE A 17 26.53 15.99 30.30
CA ILE A 17 25.76 15.59 31.49
C ILE A 17 24.95 16.69 32.17
N ALA A 18 23.63 16.53 32.24
CA ALA A 18 22.81 16.94 33.36
C ALA A 18 21.71 15.90 33.62
N LEU A 19 21.89 15.09 34.65
CA LEU A 19 20.85 14.32 35.33
C LEU A 19 19.86 15.29 35.97
N MET A 20 18.57 15.15 35.68
CA MET A 20 17.50 15.66 36.52
C MET A 20 16.54 14.51 36.83
N VAL A 21 16.73 13.94 38.02
CA VAL A 21 15.77 13.07 38.72
C VAL A 21 14.66 13.94 39.28
N ILE A 22 13.45 13.78 38.76
CA ILE A 22 12.25 14.29 39.44
C ILE A 22 11.43 13.10 39.87
N SER A 23 11.54 12.80 41.15
CA SER A 23 10.67 11.91 41.92
C SER A 23 9.32 12.61 42.08
N CYS A 24 8.23 11.99 41.68
CA CYS A 24 6.90 12.37 42.20
C CYS A 24 6.09 11.11 42.46
N ALA A 25 5.63 11.04 43.70
CA ALA A 25 4.94 9.94 44.35
C ALA A 25 3.49 9.73 43.85
N PRO A 26 2.88 8.56 44.10
CA PRO A 26 1.55 8.21 43.61
C PRO A 26 0.45 8.85 44.49
N ALA A 27 -0.51 9.49 43.86
CA ALA A 27 -1.78 9.82 44.46
C ALA A 27 -2.75 8.64 44.27
N GLN A 28 -3.13 8.04 45.39
CA GLN A 28 -4.26 7.09 45.45
C GLN A 28 -5.55 7.92 45.34
N GLU A 29 -6.32 7.67 44.32
CA GLU A 29 -7.70 8.15 44.20
C GLU A 29 -8.66 6.99 44.37
N THR A 30 -9.51 7.20 45.35
CA THR A 30 -10.53 6.38 45.96
C THR A 30 -11.51 5.81 44.93
N ALA A 31 -11.71 4.50 44.98
CA ALA A 31 -12.76 3.79 44.26
C ALA A 31 -14.14 4.18 44.80
N GLU A 32 -14.95 4.78 43.95
CA GLU A 32 -16.40 4.93 44.16
C GLU A 32 -17.11 3.69 43.59
N PRO A 33 -18.05 3.06 44.31
CA PRO A 33 -18.75 1.89 43.85
C PRO A 33 -19.82 2.29 42.81
N GLN A 34 -19.65 1.89 41.57
CA GLN A 34 -20.69 1.99 40.56
C GLN A 34 -21.70 0.85 40.74
N GLU A 35 -22.94 1.24 40.87
CA GLU A 35 -24.17 0.50 40.90
C GLU A 35 -24.31 -0.45 39.68
N PRO A 36 -24.93 -1.65 39.83
CA PRO A 36 -25.07 -2.62 38.73
C PRO A 36 -26.06 -2.08 37.70
N GLN A 37 -25.58 -1.74 36.51
CA GLN A 37 -26.45 -1.50 35.36
C GLN A 37 -27.00 -2.84 34.88
N GLU A 38 -28.30 -2.90 34.90
CA GLU A 38 -29.19 -3.92 34.40
C GLU A 38 -28.85 -4.32 32.97
N THR A 39 -28.57 -5.63 32.81
CA THR A 39 -28.27 -6.27 31.54
C THR A 39 -29.54 -6.27 30.68
N ALA A 40 -29.60 -5.37 29.71
CA ALA A 40 -30.51 -5.49 28.58
C ALA A 40 -30.02 -6.64 27.70
N ALA A 41 -30.82 -7.70 27.57
CA ALA A 41 -30.58 -8.80 26.67
C ALA A 41 -30.48 -8.30 25.21
N PRO A 42 -29.55 -8.81 24.41
CA PRO A 42 -29.59 -8.57 22.98
C PRO A 42 -30.80 -9.34 22.41
N THR A 43 -31.71 -8.59 21.82
CA THR A 43 -32.71 -9.13 20.93
C THR A 43 -31.98 -9.67 19.70
N ASP A 44 -31.96 -10.99 19.53
CA ASP A 44 -31.61 -11.65 18.27
C ASP A 44 -32.67 -11.26 17.23
N GLU A 45 -32.38 -10.17 16.50
CA GLU A 45 -33.03 -9.91 15.24
C GLU A 45 -32.19 -10.67 14.19
N PRO A 46 -32.77 -11.63 13.45
CA PRO A 46 -32.04 -12.29 12.37
C PRO A 46 -31.70 -11.21 11.37
N ALA A 47 -30.38 -10.97 11.20
CA ALA A 47 -29.91 -10.20 10.07
C ALA A 47 -30.43 -10.91 8.81
N GLU A 48 -31.41 -10.29 8.17
CA GLU A 48 -31.88 -10.63 6.84
C GLU A 48 -30.65 -10.47 5.94
N GLU A 49 -30.03 -11.59 5.59
CA GLU A 49 -29.00 -11.63 4.56
C GLU A 49 -29.69 -11.17 3.27
N GLU A 50 -29.52 -9.90 2.94
CA GLU A 50 -29.84 -9.44 1.60
C GLU A 50 -29.07 -10.34 0.63
N PRO A 51 -29.72 -10.91 -0.41
CA PRO A 51 -29.02 -11.70 -1.40
C PRO A 51 -27.96 -10.79 -1.99
N THR A 52 -26.68 -11.18 -1.79
CA THR A 52 -25.55 -10.56 -2.44
C THR A 52 -25.79 -10.75 -3.94
N GLU A 53 -26.36 -9.73 -4.58
CA GLU A 53 -26.39 -9.60 -6.02
C GLU A 53 -24.91 -9.70 -6.42
N GLU A 54 -24.54 -10.77 -7.11
CA GLU A 54 -23.19 -10.99 -7.66
C GLU A 54 -22.92 -9.77 -8.54
N ALA A 55 -22.26 -8.77 -7.95
CA ALA A 55 -22.02 -7.51 -8.60
C ALA A 55 -21.11 -7.80 -9.78
N ALA A 56 -21.63 -7.59 -11.00
CA ALA A 56 -20.84 -7.72 -12.22
C ALA A 56 -19.52 -6.95 -12.07
N ALA A 57 -18.42 -7.55 -12.50
CA ALA A 57 -17.10 -6.95 -12.40
C ALA A 57 -17.11 -5.56 -13.10
N PRO A 58 -16.43 -4.55 -12.55
CA PRO A 58 -16.44 -3.20 -13.10
C PRO A 58 -15.74 -3.14 -14.46
N MET A 59 -16.22 -2.23 -15.33
CA MET A 59 -15.62 -1.97 -16.65
C MET A 59 -14.38 -1.05 -16.58
N SER A 60 -14.13 -0.42 -15.44
CA SER A 60 -12.97 0.45 -15.25
C SER A 60 -12.51 0.42 -13.80
N VAL A 61 -11.21 0.26 -13.60
CA VAL A 61 -10.56 0.22 -12.29
C VAL A 61 -9.28 1.03 -12.34
N GLU A 62 -8.97 1.72 -11.24
CA GLU A 62 -7.71 2.45 -11.07
C GLU A 62 -6.81 1.75 -10.07
N VAL A 63 -5.51 1.76 -10.33
CA VAL A 63 -4.44 1.31 -9.45
C VAL A 63 -3.45 2.44 -9.29
N VAL A 64 -3.21 2.86 -8.05
CA VAL A 64 -2.24 3.91 -7.73
C VAL A 64 -0.88 3.28 -7.45
N MET A 65 0.17 3.86 -7.99
CA MET A 65 1.57 3.56 -7.65
C MET A 65 2.06 4.59 -6.64
N GLU A 66 2.16 4.18 -5.38
CA GLU A 66 2.62 5.01 -4.28
C GLU A 66 3.49 4.21 -3.32
N GLY A 67 4.61 4.79 -2.88
CA GLY A 67 5.55 4.15 -1.96
C GLY A 67 6.20 2.89 -2.52
N ASN A 68 6.44 2.83 -3.83
CA ASN A 68 6.93 1.66 -4.58
C ASN A 68 6.01 0.43 -4.43
N THR A 69 4.70 0.63 -4.38
CA THR A 69 3.68 -0.44 -4.37
C THR A 69 2.56 -0.12 -5.33
N PHE A 70 1.84 -1.14 -5.80
CA PHE A 70 0.55 -0.99 -6.47
C PHE A 70 -0.58 -1.02 -5.43
N GLN A 71 -1.50 -0.06 -5.49
CA GLN A 71 -2.60 0.08 -4.53
C GLN A 71 -3.95 0.27 -5.26
N PRO A 72 -4.89 -0.68 -5.11
CA PRO A 72 -4.73 -1.98 -4.47
C PRO A 72 -3.79 -2.90 -5.26
N GLY A 73 -3.17 -3.88 -4.59
CA GLY A 73 -2.27 -4.87 -5.23
C GLY A 73 -3.02 -5.92 -6.05
N GLU A 74 -4.34 -6.07 -5.86
CA GLU A 74 -5.22 -6.94 -6.61
C GLU A 74 -6.49 -6.20 -6.98
N VAL A 75 -6.91 -6.32 -8.23
CA VAL A 75 -8.14 -5.71 -8.76
C VAL A 75 -8.90 -6.71 -9.62
N THR A 76 -10.22 -6.54 -9.69
CA THR A 76 -11.10 -7.29 -10.59
C THR A 76 -11.69 -6.33 -11.63
N VAL A 77 -11.73 -6.77 -12.89
CA VAL A 77 -12.34 -6.03 -14.00
C VAL A 77 -13.10 -6.99 -14.90
N ALA A 78 -14.18 -6.54 -15.54
CA ALA A 78 -14.91 -7.36 -16.52
C ALA A 78 -14.09 -7.58 -17.79
N VAL A 79 -14.42 -8.61 -18.59
CA VAL A 79 -13.91 -8.76 -19.96
C VAL A 79 -14.28 -7.53 -20.79
N GLY A 80 -13.33 -6.96 -21.52
CA GLY A 80 -13.45 -5.67 -22.21
C GLY A 80 -13.24 -4.47 -21.29
N GLY A 81 -13.00 -4.68 -20.01
CA GLY A 81 -12.73 -3.63 -19.05
C GLY A 81 -11.29 -3.14 -19.05
N THR A 82 -11.10 -1.94 -18.51
CA THR A 82 -9.81 -1.23 -18.53
C THR A 82 -9.28 -0.98 -17.12
N VAL A 83 -8.00 -1.30 -16.91
CA VAL A 83 -7.27 -0.89 -15.70
C VAL A 83 -6.37 0.29 -16.07
N THR A 84 -6.37 1.31 -15.20
CA THR A 84 -5.50 2.47 -15.32
C THR A 84 -4.55 2.52 -14.14
N TRP A 85 -3.25 2.50 -14.39
CA TRP A 85 -2.21 2.70 -13.39
C TRP A 85 -1.79 4.16 -13.38
N ILE A 86 -1.83 4.79 -12.20
CA ILE A 86 -1.49 6.20 -11.98
C ILE A 86 -0.26 6.27 -11.08
N ASN A 87 0.79 6.94 -11.52
CA ASN A 87 2.02 7.08 -10.73
C ASN A 87 1.98 8.36 -9.89
N GLU A 88 1.72 8.21 -8.59
CA GLU A 88 1.76 9.31 -7.60
C GLU A 88 3.12 9.43 -6.88
N ASP A 89 4.06 8.50 -7.14
CA ASP A 89 5.42 8.63 -6.65
C ASP A 89 6.21 9.72 -7.43
N SER A 90 7.25 10.24 -6.81
CA SER A 90 8.18 11.18 -7.45
C SER A 90 9.24 10.49 -8.33
N VAL A 91 9.19 9.17 -8.44
CA VAL A 91 10.08 8.33 -9.25
C VAL A 91 9.30 7.59 -10.33
N GLY A 92 9.98 7.16 -11.40
CA GLY A 92 9.35 6.36 -12.45
C GLY A 92 9.17 4.91 -12.03
N HIS A 93 8.14 4.26 -12.58
CA HIS A 93 7.83 2.84 -12.44
C HIS A 93 7.68 2.17 -13.80
N THR A 94 7.54 0.85 -13.81
CA THR A 94 7.05 0.12 -14.98
C THR A 94 5.80 -0.67 -14.60
N VAL A 95 4.95 -0.93 -15.59
CA VAL A 95 3.83 -1.88 -15.50
C VAL A 95 4.11 -2.95 -16.55
N THR A 96 4.61 -4.11 -16.10
CA THR A 96 5.10 -5.19 -16.96
C THR A 96 4.29 -6.45 -16.71
N ALA A 97 3.60 -6.99 -17.72
CA ALA A 97 2.79 -8.20 -17.61
C ALA A 97 3.64 -9.46 -17.40
N GLY A 98 3.21 -10.31 -16.48
CA GLY A 98 3.86 -11.56 -16.09
C GLY A 98 4.54 -11.47 -14.72
N THR A 99 5.45 -12.39 -14.46
CA THR A 99 6.24 -12.42 -13.22
C THR A 99 7.69 -12.04 -13.48
N ARG A 100 8.42 -11.68 -12.39
CA ARG A 100 9.85 -11.35 -12.49
C ARG A 100 10.64 -12.50 -13.08
N GLY A 101 11.32 -12.24 -14.21
CA GLY A 101 12.08 -13.24 -14.95
C GLY A 101 11.25 -14.05 -15.96
N SER A 102 9.93 -13.84 -16.01
CA SER A 102 9.03 -14.47 -16.98
C SER A 102 7.93 -13.50 -17.45
N PRO A 103 8.30 -12.39 -18.15
CA PRO A 103 7.30 -11.48 -18.71
C PRO A 103 6.50 -12.18 -19.82
N THR A 104 5.21 -11.87 -19.91
CA THR A 104 4.33 -12.44 -20.97
C THR A 104 4.37 -11.62 -22.25
N GLY A 105 4.76 -10.35 -22.18
CA GLY A 105 4.80 -9.43 -23.31
C GLY A 105 3.43 -8.87 -23.72
N ALA A 106 2.38 -9.09 -22.91
CA ALA A 106 1.07 -8.50 -23.18
C ALA A 106 1.11 -6.97 -23.07
N PHE A 107 1.81 -6.44 -22.07
CA PHE A 107 2.16 -5.04 -21.93
C PHE A 107 3.48 -4.88 -21.16
N ASP A 108 4.20 -3.80 -21.47
CA ASP A 108 5.43 -3.40 -20.77
C ASP A 108 5.60 -1.90 -21.00
N GLU A 109 5.18 -1.08 -20.01
CA GLU A 109 5.15 0.36 -20.13
C GLU A 109 5.91 1.03 -18.98
N SER A 110 6.63 2.09 -19.31
CA SER A 110 7.30 2.95 -18.34
C SER A 110 6.43 4.14 -18.00
N VAL A 111 6.08 4.31 -16.73
CA VAL A 111 5.19 5.35 -16.23
C VAL A 111 6.00 6.33 -15.39
N GLY A 112 6.22 7.53 -15.90
CA GLY A 112 6.93 8.61 -15.21
C GLY A 112 6.16 9.15 -14.01
N ALA A 113 6.82 9.96 -13.17
CA ALA A 113 6.17 10.61 -12.03
C ALA A 113 5.02 11.52 -12.50
N GLY A 114 3.81 11.29 -12.00
CA GLY A 114 2.59 12.02 -12.38
C GLY A 114 1.94 11.55 -13.68
N ASP A 115 2.52 10.55 -14.37
CA ASP A 115 1.95 9.97 -15.58
C ASP A 115 1.01 8.80 -15.24
N SER A 116 0.30 8.29 -16.25
CA SER A 116 -0.55 7.12 -16.16
C SER A 116 -0.43 6.23 -17.40
N PHE A 117 -0.79 4.96 -17.23
CA PHE A 117 -0.89 3.96 -18.29
C PHE A 117 -2.23 3.22 -18.17
N SER A 118 -2.87 2.87 -19.27
CA SER A 118 -4.12 2.11 -19.28
C SER A 118 -4.02 0.92 -20.21
N TYR A 119 -4.65 -0.20 -19.82
CA TYR A 119 -4.73 -1.40 -20.62
C TYR A 119 -6.13 -2.02 -20.54
N THR A 120 -6.68 -2.46 -21.68
CA THR A 120 -7.97 -3.14 -21.78
C THR A 120 -7.80 -4.64 -21.86
N PHE A 121 -8.52 -5.40 -21.03
CA PHE A 121 -8.43 -6.84 -20.92
C PHE A 121 -9.56 -7.51 -21.70
N GLU A 122 -9.24 -8.08 -22.87
CA GLU A 122 -10.22 -8.68 -23.78
C GLU A 122 -10.54 -10.16 -23.48
N GLU A 123 -9.74 -10.83 -22.64
CA GLU A 123 -9.87 -12.25 -22.34
C GLU A 123 -9.99 -12.48 -20.83
N PRO A 124 -10.87 -13.41 -20.37
CA PRO A 124 -10.98 -13.72 -18.96
C PRO A 124 -9.73 -14.45 -18.46
N GLY A 125 -9.39 -14.25 -17.18
CA GLY A 125 -8.26 -14.93 -16.56
C GLY A 125 -7.59 -14.12 -15.46
N VAL A 126 -6.44 -14.60 -15.01
CA VAL A 126 -5.61 -13.93 -14.01
C VAL A 126 -4.34 -13.43 -14.68
N VAL A 127 -4.08 -12.14 -14.60
CA VAL A 127 -2.89 -11.50 -15.16
C VAL A 127 -2.05 -10.91 -14.03
N GLU A 128 -0.92 -11.54 -13.77
CA GLU A 128 0.10 -10.99 -12.87
C GLU A 128 0.87 -9.88 -13.59
N TYR A 129 1.32 -8.88 -12.84
CA TYR A 129 2.18 -7.83 -13.35
C TYR A 129 3.14 -7.33 -12.26
N TYR A 130 4.20 -6.64 -12.66
CA TYR A 130 5.23 -6.18 -11.74
C TYR A 130 5.92 -4.91 -12.26
N CYS A 131 6.60 -4.20 -11.37
CA CYS A 131 7.53 -3.15 -11.73
C CYS A 131 8.93 -3.74 -11.92
N SER A 132 9.52 -3.65 -13.11
CA SER A 132 10.81 -4.29 -13.44
C SER A 132 11.99 -3.65 -12.70
N ILE A 133 11.88 -2.39 -12.27
CA ILE A 133 12.95 -1.61 -11.64
C ILE A 133 12.87 -1.57 -10.11
N HIS A 134 11.72 -1.95 -9.50
CA HIS A 134 11.55 -1.96 -8.04
C HIS A 134 11.20 -3.37 -7.55
N PRO A 135 12.12 -4.08 -6.86
CA PRO A 135 11.85 -5.42 -6.32
C PRO A 135 10.72 -5.42 -5.31
N GLY A 136 9.81 -6.41 -5.40
CA GLY A 136 8.68 -6.55 -4.47
C GLY A 136 7.45 -5.68 -4.80
N MET A 137 7.49 -4.93 -5.89
CA MET A 137 6.35 -4.19 -6.41
C MET A 137 5.65 -5.05 -7.46
N ASP A 138 4.68 -5.85 -7.01
CA ASP A 138 3.95 -6.83 -7.80
C ASP A 138 2.44 -6.63 -7.63
N GLY A 139 1.63 -7.01 -8.62
CA GLY A 139 0.18 -6.88 -8.59
C GLY A 139 -0.53 -7.93 -9.45
N THR A 140 -1.85 -7.98 -9.34
CA THR A 140 -2.71 -8.96 -10.02
C THR A 140 -3.98 -8.29 -10.54
N VAL A 141 -4.34 -8.59 -11.78
CA VAL A 141 -5.66 -8.29 -12.34
C VAL A 141 -6.41 -9.60 -12.55
N ILE A 142 -7.62 -9.68 -11.96
CA ILE A 142 -8.58 -10.75 -12.19
C ILE A 142 -9.58 -10.24 -13.22
N VAL A 143 -9.64 -10.89 -14.38
CA VAL A 143 -10.57 -10.55 -15.45
C VAL A 143 -11.73 -11.54 -15.38
N GLY A 144 -12.89 -11.05 -14.91
CA GLY A 144 -14.12 -11.81 -14.75
C GLY A 144 -14.97 -11.82 -16.02
N GLU A 145 -15.92 -12.75 -16.06
CA GLU A 145 -16.94 -12.81 -17.12
C GLU A 145 -18.04 -11.76 -16.90
#